data_f2e4f441fd4eaca45a764aca921805d5
#
_entry.id   f2e4f441fd4eaca45a764aca921805d5
#
_cell.length_a   1.000
_cell.length_b   1.000
_cell.length_c   1.000
_cell.angle_alpha   90.00
_cell.angle_beta   90.00
_cell.angle_gamma   90.00
#
_symmetry.space_group_name_H-M   'P 1'
#
loop_
_entity.id
_entity.type
_entity.pdbx_description
1 polymer ?
#
loop_
_entity_poly.entity_id
_entity_poly.type
_entity_poly.pdbx_seq_one_letter_code
_entity_poly.pdbx_strand_id
1 'polypeptide(L)'
;PVKAIVSGSLYETGGRSVNRSVERVLWPADALVGVRPLFDDKDGADANANARFELMRYGSDGLPRPAKGLKVSLVREHRDYHWTHDADSGWDYDFTRRFETVETRTLDAGSTATRFDFPVEWGDYRIEVVDPATRLTMRYPFRAGWGWNDENRGLDARPDKVKLALDKTAYRAGDTLKATLTPPHAGKGLVMVESDRMLFVQAVDVKPGTVVEIPVTKDWERHDVYVTALVFRGGSATSKITPARAVGVAWVPMDRRDRRVAVGLSVKKQVRPEQPLQVTVSAPQLAGKQAYATVSAVDVGILNITRFPVPDATKHFFAQRRLGVDAYDIYGRVIESFEGGTAKLRFGGDMALAALPQARRPTARVQTVDLFAGPVKLDAKGNAQVALNVPDFNGTLRVSALVYSDSQYGNRDAETVVRAPIV
;
A
#
# COMPACT_ATOMS: atom_id res chain seq x y z
N PRO A 1 -24.56 14.93 -3.13
CA PRO A 1 -24.31 16.38 -3.11
C PRO A 1 -23.02 16.71 -3.88
N VAL A 2 -22.96 17.91 -4.45
CA VAL A 2 -21.79 18.45 -5.12
C VAL A 2 -21.20 19.53 -4.23
N LYS A 3 -19.89 19.52 -4.03
CA LYS A 3 -19.16 20.56 -3.31
C LYS A 3 -18.67 21.62 -4.30
N ALA A 4 -19.22 22.82 -4.20
CA ALA A 4 -18.73 23.98 -4.94
C ALA A 4 -17.68 24.71 -4.08
N ILE A 5 -16.50 24.95 -4.65
CA ILE A 5 -15.42 25.70 -4.01
C ILE A 5 -15.14 26.93 -4.89
N VAL A 6 -15.33 28.11 -4.31
CA VAL A 6 -14.96 29.37 -4.98
C VAL A 6 -13.74 29.93 -4.27
N SER A 7 -12.65 30.08 -4.99
CA SER A 7 -11.39 30.62 -4.46
C SER A 7 -11.08 31.96 -5.15
N GLY A 8 -10.72 32.96 -4.34
CA GLY A 8 -10.26 34.25 -4.80
C GLY A 8 -8.86 34.53 -4.27
N SER A 9 -7.99 35.12 -5.11
CA SER A 9 -6.64 35.55 -4.76
C SER A 9 -6.52 37.06 -4.95
N LEU A 10 -6.15 37.74 -3.89
CA LEU A 10 -5.80 39.17 -3.94
C LEU A 10 -4.28 39.28 -3.90
N TYR A 11 -3.71 39.97 -4.87
CA TYR A 11 -2.27 40.23 -4.97
C TYR A 11 -1.95 41.63 -4.52
N GLU A 12 -1.03 41.77 -3.59
CA GLU A 12 -0.43 43.05 -3.23
C GLU A 12 0.63 43.47 -4.27
N THR A 13 0.96 44.75 -4.33
CA THR A 13 1.96 45.30 -5.25
C THR A 13 3.35 44.67 -5.13
N GLY A 14 3.64 43.96 -4.04
CA GLY A 14 4.87 43.17 -3.84
C GLY A 14 4.79 41.70 -4.25
N GLY A 15 3.74 41.26 -4.95
CA GLY A 15 3.57 39.90 -5.43
C GLY A 15 3.07 38.90 -4.35
N ARG A 16 2.76 39.36 -3.14
CA ARG A 16 2.20 38.54 -2.06
C ARG A 16 0.72 38.29 -2.33
N SER A 17 0.28 37.06 -2.34
CA SER A 17 -1.14 36.71 -2.51
C SER A 17 -1.82 36.39 -1.19
N VAL A 18 -3.03 36.90 -0.99
CA VAL A 18 -3.97 36.47 0.05
C VAL A 18 -5.06 35.65 -0.60
N ASN A 19 -5.13 34.39 -0.26
CA ASN A 19 -6.11 33.47 -0.82
C ASN A 19 -7.28 33.28 0.16
N ARG A 20 -8.50 33.32 -0.34
CA ARG A 20 -9.73 33.02 0.38
C ARG A 20 -10.55 32.03 -0.43
N SER A 21 -11.11 31.03 0.24
CA SER A 21 -12.04 30.09 -0.38
C SER A 21 -13.32 29.99 0.43
N VAL A 22 -14.44 29.86 -0.27
CA VAL A 22 -15.75 29.60 0.30
C VAL A 22 -16.26 28.29 -0.28
N GLU A 23 -16.70 27.42 0.59
CA GLU A 23 -17.25 26.11 0.21
C GLU A 23 -18.76 26.11 0.42
N ARG A 24 -19.49 25.53 -0.54
CA ARG A 24 -20.94 25.29 -0.45
C ARG A 24 -21.26 23.89 -0.92
N VAL A 25 -22.09 23.20 -0.18
CA VAL A 25 -22.66 21.92 -0.58
C VAL A 25 -23.97 22.20 -1.32
N LEU A 26 -24.03 21.73 -2.55
CA LEU A 26 -25.21 21.84 -3.41
C LEU A 26 -25.89 20.47 -3.50
N TRP A 27 -27.18 20.47 -3.29
CA TRP A 27 -28.02 19.30 -3.44
C TRP A 27 -28.77 19.39 -4.78
N PRO A 28 -28.54 18.46 -5.73
CA PRO A 28 -29.20 18.52 -7.04
C PRO A 28 -30.69 18.13 -6.98
N ALA A 29 -31.15 17.60 -5.85
CA ALA A 29 -32.55 17.28 -5.58
C ALA A 29 -32.83 17.30 -4.06
N ASP A 30 -34.10 17.27 -3.69
CA ASP A 30 -34.55 17.32 -2.28
C ASP A 30 -34.07 16.11 -1.47
N ALA A 31 -33.82 15.00 -2.12
CA ALA A 31 -33.25 13.81 -1.50
C ALA A 31 -32.33 13.06 -2.46
N LEU A 32 -31.33 12.40 -1.90
CA LEU A 32 -30.33 11.61 -2.64
C LEU A 32 -30.24 10.21 -2.08
N VAL A 33 -30.00 9.26 -2.96
CA VAL A 33 -29.72 7.87 -2.61
C VAL A 33 -28.23 7.72 -2.29
N GLY A 34 -27.94 7.02 -1.18
CA GLY A 34 -26.62 6.59 -0.77
C GLY A 34 -26.54 5.07 -0.68
N VAL A 35 -25.41 4.52 -1.08
CA VAL A 35 -25.07 3.10 -0.89
C VAL A 35 -23.83 3.01 -0.04
N ARG A 36 -23.85 2.10 0.92
CA ARG A 36 -22.70 1.78 1.77
C ARG A 36 -22.34 0.31 1.58
N PRO A 37 -21.07 -0.04 1.30
CA PRO A 37 -20.61 -1.43 1.29
C PRO A 37 -20.61 -1.99 2.72
N LEU A 38 -20.80 -3.30 2.84
CA LEU A 38 -20.64 -4.05 4.08
C LEU A 38 -19.33 -4.87 4.08
N PHE A 39 -18.36 -4.46 3.27
CA PHE A 39 -16.99 -4.95 3.22
C PHE A 39 -16.03 -3.76 3.29
N ASP A 40 -14.75 -3.99 3.56
CA ASP A 40 -13.76 -2.92 3.59
C ASP A 40 -13.48 -2.41 2.16
N ASP A 41 -13.63 -1.10 1.95
CA ASP A 41 -13.36 -0.46 0.64
C ASP A 41 -11.93 -0.68 0.13
N LYS A 42 -10.97 -0.89 1.05
CA LYS A 42 -9.58 -1.11 0.69
C LYS A 42 -9.32 -2.53 0.20
N ASP A 43 -10.02 -3.49 0.79
CA ASP A 43 -9.85 -4.90 0.46
C ASP A 43 -10.79 -5.34 -0.67
N GLY A 44 -11.90 -4.61 -0.87
CA GLY A 44 -12.96 -4.96 -1.83
C GLY A 44 -13.87 -6.07 -1.33
N ALA A 45 -14.79 -6.50 -2.18
CA ALA A 45 -15.65 -7.64 -1.91
C ALA A 45 -14.91 -8.96 -2.22
N ASP A 46 -15.29 -10.04 -1.54
CA ASP A 46 -14.77 -11.38 -1.87
C ASP A 46 -15.25 -11.79 -3.27
N ALA A 47 -14.33 -12.32 -4.10
CA ALA A 47 -14.69 -12.89 -5.39
C ALA A 47 -15.41 -14.23 -5.22
N ASN A 48 -16.31 -14.57 -6.16
CA ASN A 48 -17.17 -15.77 -6.14
C ASN A 48 -18.04 -15.85 -4.88
N ALA A 49 -18.46 -14.71 -4.38
CA ALA A 49 -19.32 -14.52 -3.21
C ALA A 49 -20.36 -13.43 -3.45
N ASN A 50 -21.22 -13.20 -2.48
CA ASN A 50 -22.19 -12.10 -2.55
C ASN A 50 -21.58 -10.83 -1.96
N ALA A 51 -21.41 -9.80 -2.79
CA ALA A 51 -21.07 -8.45 -2.35
C ALA A 51 -22.30 -7.80 -1.69
N ARG A 52 -22.17 -7.41 -0.43
CA ARG A 52 -23.30 -6.93 0.40
C ARG A 52 -23.24 -5.43 0.57
N PHE A 53 -24.42 -4.81 0.55
CA PHE A 53 -24.58 -3.36 0.63
C PHE A 53 -25.79 -2.96 1.49
N GLU A 54 -25.77 -1.72 1.93
CA GLU A 54 -26.91 -1.03 2.50
C GLU A 54 -27.26 0.19 1.65
N LEU A 55 -28.55 0.38 1.44
CA LEU A 55 -29.11 1.50 0.68
C LEU A 55 -29.99 2.34 1.59
N MET A 56 -29.84 3.66 1.51
CA MET A 56 -30.73 4.63 2.13
C MET A 56 -30.92 5.84 1.23
N ARG A 57 -32.00 6.58 1.48
CA ARG A 57 -32.27 7.85 0.82
C ARG A 57 -32.46 8.93 1.87
N TYR A 58 -31.72 10.04 1.75
CA TYR A 58 -31.69 11.13 2.72
C TYR A 58 -32.03 12.46 2.07
N GLY A 59 -32.76 13.31 2.82
CA GLY A 59 -32.92 14.72 2.50
C GLY A 59 -31.67 15.53 2.85
N SER A 60 -31.64 16.78 2.41
CA SER A 60 -30.57 17.74 2.74
C SER A 60 -30.51 18.08 4.24
N ASP A 61 -31.54 17.82 4.96
CA ASP A 61 -31.66 17.93 6.43
C ASP A 61 -31.08 16.71 7.17
N GLY A 62 -30.57 15.72 6.46
CA GLY A 62 -30.04 14.49 7.03
C GLY A 62 -31.07 13.47 7.49
N LEU A 63 -32.38 13.74 7.26
CA LEU A 63 -33.44 12.82 7.63
C LEU A 63 -33.74 11.80 6.51
N PRO A 64 -34.09 10.55 6.88
CA PRO A 64 -34.48 9.54 5.90
C PRO A 64 -35.72 10.00 5.10
N ARG A 65 -35.70 9.73 3.81
CA ARG A 65 -36.78 9.97 2.87
C ARG A 65 -37.15 8.66 2.16
N PRO A 66 -38.14 7.89 2.67
CA PRO A 66 -38.56 6.65 2.02
C PRO A 66 -38.89 6.85 0.54
N ALA A 67 -38.56 5.88 -0.28
CA ALA A 67 -38.89 5.87 -1.70
C ALA A 67 -39.16 4.45 -2.17
N LYS A 68 -40.06 4.31 -3.14
CA LYS A 68 -40.41 3.04 -3.78
C LYS A 68 -39.83 2.95 -5.18
N GLY A 69 -39.55 1.73 -5.60
CA GLY A 69 -39.23 1.46 -6.98
C GLY A 69 -37.82 1.92 -7.41
N LEU A 70 -36.85 2.00 -6.49
CA LEU A 70 -35.45 2.29 -6.84
C LEU A 70 -34.89 1.17 -7.70
N LYS A 71 -34.40 1.49 -8.89
CA LYS A 71 -33.79 0.53 -9.79
C LYS A 71 -32.32 0.38 -9.45
N VAL A 72 -31.94 -0.78 -8.90
CA VAL A 72 -30.59 -1.09 -8.46
C VAL A 72 -29.95 -2.09 -9.43
N SER A 73 -28.85 -1.73 -10.05
CA SER A 73 -28.16 -2.55 -11.05
C SER A 73 -26.73 -2.82 -10.61
N LEU A 74 -26.30 -4.09 -10.77
CA LEU A 74 -24.90 -4.47 -10.78
C LEU A 74 -24.36 -4.32 -12.20
N VAL A 75 -23.34 -3.50 -12.37
CA VAL A 75 -22.69 -3.26 -13.67
C VAL A 75 -21.24 -3.69 -13.57
N ARG A 76 -20.80 -4.55 -14.49
CA ARG A 76 -19.40 -4.99 -14.62
C ARG A 76 -18.64 -4.06 -15.55
N GLU A 77 -17.45 -3.64 -15.17
CA GLU A 77 -16.52 -2.90 -16.03
C GLU A 77 -15.60 -3.89 -16.72
N HIS A 78 -15.61 -3.87 -18.04
CA HIS A 78 -14.65 -4.56 -18.88
C HIS A 78 -13.68 -3.55 -19.47
N ARG A 79 -12.42 -3.93 -19.60
CA ARG A 79 -11.37 -3.12 -20.21
C ARG A 79 -10.86 -3.83 -21.45
N ASP A 80 -11.10 -3.23 -22.60
CA ASP A 80 -10.58 -3.70 -23.88
C ASP A 80 -9.27 -2.94 -24.15
N TYR A 81 -8.15 -3.66 -24.09
CA TYR A 81 -6.80 -3.09 -24.24
C TYR A 81 -6.39 -3.02 -25.71
N HIS A 82 -5.89 -1.85 -26.11
CA HIS A 82 -5.34 -1.58 -27.41
C HIS A 82 -3.82 -1.42 -27.27
N TRP A 83 -3.08 -2.38 -27.82
CA TRP A 83 -1.64 -2.41 -27.72
C TRP A 83 -1.01 -1.72 -28.90
N THR A 84 0.00 -0.88 -28.64
CA THR A 84 0.83 -0.22 -29.64
C THR A 84 2.28 -0.55 -29.35
N HIS A 85 3.08 -0.68 -30.40
CA HIS A 85 4.52 -0.87 -30.30
C HIS A 85 5.23 0.33 -30.91
N ASP A 86 6.11 0.93 -30.14
CA ASP A 86 7.02 1.98 -30.57
C ASP A 86 8.47 1.47 -30.52
N ALA A 87 9.30 1.85 -31.51
CA ALA A 87 10.66 1.35 -31.64
C ALA A 87 11.56 1.77 -30.46
N ASP A 88 11.30 2.95 -29.86
CA ASP A 88 12.13 3.52 -28.80
C ASP A 88 11.59 3.16 -27.40
N SER A 89 10.26 3.17 -27.22
CA SER A 89 9.59 2.94 -25.93
C SER A 89 9.08 1.50 -25.73
N GLY A 90 9.04 0.68 -26.80
CA GLY A 90 8.55 -0.69 -26.77
C GLY A 90 7.00 -0.77 -26.78
N TRP A 91 6.45 -1.79 -26.10
CA TRP A 91 5.02 -1.98 -26.01
C TRP A 91 4.38 -1.03 -25.00
N ASP A 92 3.35 -0.29 -25.46
CA ASP A 92 2.47 0.53 -24.64
C ASP A 92 1.03 0.13 -24.88
N TYR A 93 0.10 0.59 -24.03
CA TYR A 93 -1.31 0.28 -24.18
C TYR A 93 -2.20 1.45 -23.76
N ASP A 94 -3.32 1.56 -24.44
CA ASP A 94 -4.49 2.31 -24.02
C ASP A 94 -5.65 1.34 -23.81
N PHE A 95 -6.74 1.77 -23.19
CA PHE A 95 -7.90 0.91 -23.02
C PHE A 95 -9.21 1.68 -23.13
N THR A 96 -10.19 1.02 -23.71
CA THR A 96 -11.58 1.45 -23.69
C THR A 96 -12.36 0.72 -22.60
N ARG A 97 -13.25 1.43 -21.91
CA ARG A 97 -14.11 0.84 -20.89
C ARG A 97 -15.45 0.47 -21.50
N ARG A 98 -15.84 -0.75 -21.35
CA ARG A 98 -17.16 -1.26 -21.70
C ARG A 98 -17.90 -1.66 -20.41
N PHE A 99 -19.15 -1.23 -20.29
CA PHE A 99 -19.97 -1.50 -19.12
C PHE A 99 -21.08 -2.46 -19.50
N GLU A 100 -21.23 -3.53 -18.73
CA GLU A 100 -22.24 -4.57 -18.92
C GLU A 100 -23.10 -4.66 -17.67
N THR A 101 -24.42 -4.51 -17.84
CA THR A 101 -25.36 -4.71 -16.74
C THR A 101 -25.53 -6.22 -16.51
N VAL A 102 -25.04 -6.69 -15.36
CA VAL A 102 -25.10 -8.11 -14.99
C VAL A 102 -26.51 -8.47 -14.48
N GLU A 103 -27.03 -7.65 -13.58
CA GLU A 103 -28.34 -7.88 -12.96
C GLU A 103 -28.97 -6.55 -12.54
N THR A 104 -30.30 -6.52 -12.56
CA THR A 104 -31.08 -5.36 -12.09
C THR A 104 -32.21 -5.83 -11.18
N ARG A 105 -32.37 -5.17 -10.05
CA ARG A 105 -33.46 -5.39 -9.10
C ARG A 105 -34.20 -4.08 -8.80
N THR A 106 -35.45 -4.19 -8.38
CA THR A 106 -36.20 -3.05 -7.86
C THR A 106 -36.29 -3.18 -6.34
N LEU A 107 -35.85 -2.14 -5.63
CA LEU A 107 -35.86 -2.10 -4.16
C LEU A 107 -36.60 -0.86 -3.67
N ASP A 108 -37.14 -0.95 -2.46
CA ASP A 108 -37.71 0.17 -1.74
C ASP A 108 -36.74 0.64 -0.64
N ALA A 109 -36.55 1.94 -0.51
CA ALA A 109 -35.83 2.55 0.60
C ALA A 109 -36.81 2.90 1.71
N GLY A 110 -36.62 2.32 2.89
CA GLY A 110 -37.37 2.61 4.09
C GLY A 110 -36.82 3.79 4.91
N SER A 111 -37.30 3.93 6.13
CA SER A 111 -36.71 4.82 7.15
C SER A 111 -35.42 4.22 7.78
N THR A 112 -35.20 2.93 7.60
CA THR A 112 -34.00 2.20 8.00
C THR A 112 -33.28 1.70 6.77
N ALA A 113 -31.98 1.33 6.92
CA ALA A 113 -31.17 0.84 5.82
C ALA A 113 -31.76 -0.45 5.22
N THR A 114 -31.97 -0.43 3.91
CA THR A 114 -32.37 -1.61 3.13
C THR A 114 -31.13 -2.37 2.71
N ARG A 115 -30.99 -3.62 3.15
CA ARG A 115 -29.89 -4.49 2.78
C ARG A 115 -30.16 -5.21 1.47
N PHE A 116 -29.13 -5.30 0.65
CA PHE A 116 -29.16 -6.07 -0.59
C PHE A 116 -27.75 -6.62 -0.90
N ASP A 117 -27.70 -7.59 -1.78
CA ASP A 117 -26.47 -8.22 -2.21
C ASP A 117 -26.55 -8.63 -3.67
N PHE A 118 -25.39 -8.78 -4.31
CA PHE A 118 -25.26 -9.32 -5.65
C PHE A 118 -24.14 -10.35 -5.70
N PRO A 119 -24.33 -11.46 -6.45
CA PRO A 119 -23.26 -12.40 -6.71
C PRO A 119 -22.21 -11.73 -7.61
N VAL A 120 -20.95 -11.80 -7.22
CA VAL A 120 -19.84 -11.22 -7.97
C VAL A 120 -18.75 -12.27 -8.17
N GLU A 121 -18.20 -12.30 -9.35
CA GLU A 121 -16.95 -12.97 -9.67
C GLU A 121 -15.79 -12.02 -9.47
N TRP A 122 -14.61 -12.46 -9.80
CA TRP A 122 -13.45 -11.59 -9.86
C TRP A 122 -13.63 -10.46 -10.90
N GLY A 123 -13.41 -9.20 -10.51
CA GLY A 123 -13.46 -8.08 -11.45
C GLY A 123 -13.78 -6.72 -10.83
N ASP A 124 -13.86 -5.72 -11.70
CA ASP A 124 -14.27 -4.36 -11.37
C ASP A 124 -15.76 -4.18 -11.65
N TYR A 125 -16.48 -3.63 -10.70
CA TYR A 125 -17.93 -3.46 -10.72
C TYR A 125 -18.34 -2.07 -10.25
N ARG A 126 -19.60 -1.73 -10.50
CA ARG A 126 -20.26 -0.61 -9.84
C ARG A 126 -21.73 -0.94 -9.56
N ILE A 127 -22.22 -0.47 -8.44
CA ILE A 127 -23.66 -0.39 -8.18
C ILE A 127 -24.17 0.89 -8.80
N GLU A 128 -25.22 0.80 -9.61
CA GLU A 128 -25.98 1.94 -10.09
C GLU A 128 -27.38 1.93 -9.46
N VAL A 129 -27.77 3.04 -8.87
CA VAL A 129 -29.13 3.20 -8.33
C VAL A 129 -29.79 4.38 -9.01
N VAL A 130 -30.89 4.11 -9.71
CA VAL A 130 -31.72 5.14 -10.33
C VAL A 130 -32.91 5.38 -9.42
N ASP A 131 -33.07 6.63 -8.96
CA ASP A 131 -34.24 7.08 -8.23
C ASP A 131 -35.28 7.62 -9.22
N PRO A 132 -36.44 6.97 -9.39
CA PRO A 132 -37.46 7.40 -10.36
C PRO A 132 -38.07 8.76 -10.04
N ALA A 133 -38.09 9.17 -8.76
CA ALA A 133 -38.65 10.44 -8.32
C ALA A 133 -37.76 11.63 -8.70
N THR A 134 -36.45 11.49 -8.58
CA THR A 134 -35.48 12.56 -8.87
C THR A 134 -34.84 12.42 -10.24
N ARG A 135 -34.95 11.25 -10.87
CA ARG A 135 -34.27 10.84 -12.12
C ARG A 135 -32.74 10.88 -12.01
N LEU A 136 -32.22 10.95 -10.81
CA LEU A 136 -30.77 10.91 -10.56
C LEU A 136 -30.28 9.47 -10.47
N THR A 137 -29.06 9.27 -10.95
CA THR A 137 -28.36 8.00 -10.86
C THR A 137 -27.17 8.16 -9.90
N MET A 138 -27.18 7.38 -8.83
CA MET A 138 -26.02 7.20 -7.96
C MET A 138 -25.17 6.06 -8.49
N ARG A 139 -23.84 6.21 -8.47
CA ARG A 139 -22.87 5.19 -8.86
C ARG A 139 -21.86 4.98 -7.75
N TYR A 140 -21.68 3.72 -7.36
CA TYR A 140 -20.68 3.31 -6.38
C TYR A 140 -19.77 2.25 -7.01
N PRO A 141 -18.53 2.61 -7.39
CA PRO A 141 -17.56 1.65 -7.92
C PRO A 141 -16.97 0.82 -6.80
N PHE A 142 -16.75 -0.47 -7.05
CA PHE A 142 -16.09 -1.38 -6.14
C PHE A 142 -15.39 -2.48 -6.91
N ARG A 143 -14.54 -3.22 -6.22
CA ARG A 143 -13.85 -4.38 -6.74
C ARG A 143 -14.27 -5.64 -6.01
N ALA A 144 -14.32 -6.76 -6.72
CA ALA A 144 -14.43 -8.09 -6.16
C ALA A 144 -13.13 -8.88 -6.40
N GLY A 145 -12.58 -9.44 -5.33
CA GLY A 145 -11.30 -10.17 -5.34
C GLY A 145 -10.12 -9.34 -4.84
N TRP A 146 -9.05 -10.01 -4.42
CA TRP A 146 -7.89 -9.41 -3.76
C TRP A 146 -7.14 -8.45 -4.68
N GLY A 147 -7.01 -7.21 -4.27
CA GLY A 147 -6.27 -6.17 -4.95
C GLY A 147 -5.07 -5.69 -4.14
N TRP A 148 -3.92 -6.29 -4.34
CA TRP A 148 -2.65 -5.79 -3.81
C TRP A 148 -2.00 -4.83 -4.82
N ASN A 149 -2.29 -3.57 -4.77
CA ASN A 149 -1.84 -2.44 -5.58
C ASN A 149 -2.70 -2.09 -6.80
N ASP A 150 -2.82 -0.77 -7.05
CA ASP A 150 -3.42 -0.19 -8.25
C ASP A 150 -2.81 -0.71 -9.57
N GLU A 151 -1.57 -1.18 -9.52
CA GLU A 151 -0.86 -1.79 -10.65
C GLU A 151 -1.44 -3.13 -11.11
N ASN A 152 -2.20 -3.82 -10.24
CA ASN A 152 -2.84 -5.11 -10.56
C ASN A 152 -4.26 -4.97 -11.13
N ARG A 153 -4.78 -3.75 -11.24
CA ARG A 153 -6.09 -3.52 -11.83
C ARG A 153 -6.06 -3.87 -13.33
N GLY A 154 -6.74 -4.92 -13.69
CA GLY A 154 -6.86 -5.35 -15.08
C GLY A 154 -5.78 -6.30 -15.58
N LEU A 155 -5.03 -6.98 -14.70
CA LEU A 155 -4.03 -7.98 -15.08
C LEU A 155 -4.60 -9.15 -15.90
N ASP A 156 -5.86 -9.50 -15.70
CA ASP A 156 -6.49 -10.61 -16.42
C ASP A 156 -6.59 -10.37 -17.95
N ALA A 157 -6.42 -9.11 -18.38
CA ALA A 157 -6.50 -8.72 -19.78
C ALA A 157 -5.14 -8.26 -20.37
N ARG A 158 -4.06 -8.31 -19.62
CA ARG A 158 -2.73 -7.86 -20.08
C ARG A 158 -1.90 -9.01 -20.64
N PRO A 159 -1.67 -9.05 -21.97
CA PRO A 159 -0.95 -10.14 -22.61
C PRO A 159 0.56 -10.16 -22.31
N ASP A 160 1.10 -9.09 -21.69
CA ASP A 160 2.50 -8.97 -21.29
C ASP A 160 2.75 -9.37 -19.84
N LYS A 161 1.72 -9.72 -19.06
CA LYS A 161 1.84 -10.01 -17.62
C LYS A 161 1.44 -11.44 -17.26
N VAL A 162 2.23 -12.04 -16.40
CA VAL A 162 1.90 -13.30 -15.70
C VAL A 162 1.48 -12.95 -14.29
N LYS A 163 0.28 -13.37 -13.89
CA LYS A 163 -0.13 -13.30 -12.49
C LYS A 163 0.59 -14.40 -11.72
N LEU A 164 1.34 -14.00 -10.70
CA LEU A 164 2.13 -14.88 -9.85
C LEU A 164 1.62 -14.78 -8.41
N ALA A 165 1.13 -15.89 -7.86
CA ALA A 165 0.66 -15.98 -6.49
C ALA A 165 1.54 -16.95 -5.69
N LEU A 166 1.89 -16.57 -4.47
CA LEU A 166 2.64 -17.41 -3.53
C LEU A 166 1.68 -17.99 -2.49
N ASP A 167 1.93 -19.23 -2.05
CA ASP A 167 1.05 -19.98 -1.15
C ASP A 167 1.12 -19.53 0.32
N LYS A 168 2.18 -18.82 0.73
CA LYS A 168 2.36 -18.37 2.12
C LYS A 168 2.66 -16.88 2.18
N THR A 169 2.35 -16.27 3.31
CA THR A 169 2.66 -14.86 3.61
C THR A 169 4.09 -14.67 4.14
N ALA A 170 4.80 -15.74 4.52
CA ALA A 170 6.20 -15.71 4.91
C ALA A 170 6.80 -17.12 4.83
N TYR A 171 8.09 -17.21 4.50
CA TYR A 171 8.85 -18.44 4.31
C TYR A 171 10.07 -18.52 5.22
N ARG A 172 10.53 -19.75 5.47
CA ARG A 172 11.79 -20.06 6.17
C ARG A 172 12.64 -20.99 5.32
N ALA A 173 13.94 -20.99 5.58
CA ALA A 173 14.83 -22.02 5.02
C ALA A 173 14.34 -23.42 5.39
N GLY A 174 14.24 -24.31 4.40
CA GLY A 174 13.66 -25.65 4.51
C GLY A 174 12.18 -25.76 4.15
N ASP A 175 11.49 -24.63 3.95
CA ASP A 175 10.13 -24.64 3.38
C ASP A 175 10.16 -24.99 1.88
N THR A 176 9.00 -25.38 1.37
CA THR A 176 8.71 -25.40 -0.06
C THR A 176 7.79 -24.24 -0.39
N LEU A 177 8.20 -23.37 -1.29
CA LEU A 177 7.39 -22.30 -1.84
C LEU A 177 6.62 -22.85 -3.03
N LYS A 178 5.29 -22.64 -3.06
CA LYS A 178 4.43 -22.96 -4.20
C LYS A 178 4.07 -21.67 -4.92
N ALA A 179 4.60 -21.52 -6.13
CA ALA A 179 4.30 -20.40 -7.01
C ALA A 179 3.22 -20.83 -8.02
N THR A 180 2.05 -20.21 -7.93
CA THR A 180 0.95 -20.44 -8.88
C THR A 180 1.02 -19.40 -9.99
N LEU A 181 1.11 -19.87 -11.24
CA LEU A 181 1.20 -19.05 -12.43
C LEU A 181 -0.14 -19.00 -13.15
N THR A 182 -0.62 -17.79 -13.42
CA THR A 182 -1.75 -17.56 -14.33
C THR A 182 -1.25 -16.69 -15.49
N PRO A 183 -0.76 -17.31 -16.58
CA PRO A 183 -0.30 -16.59 -17.75
C PRO A 183 -1.49 -16.15 -18.61
N PRO A 184 -1.32 -15.13 -19.47
CA PRO A 184 -2.32 -14.72 -20.45
C PRO A 184 -2.52 -15.74 -21.59
N HIS A 185 -1.53 -16.60 -21.78
CA HIS A 185 -1.54 -17.69 -22.78
C HIS A 185 -0.69 -18.86 -22.28
N ALA A 186 -1.01 -20.06 -22.70
CA ALA A 186 -0.15 -21.22 -22.47
C ALA A 186 1.14 -21.13 -23.30
N GLY A 187 2.23 -21.69 -22.78
CA GLY A 187 3.51 -21.68 -23.49
C GLY A 187 4.65 -22.27 -22.68
N LYS A 188 5.85 -22.18 -23.23
CA LYS A 188 7.08 -22.50 -22.50
C LYS A 188 7.42 -21.36 -21.57
N GLY A 189 7.93 -21.65 -20.38
CA GLY A 189 8.30 -20.64 -19.41
C GLY A 189 9.55 -20.96 -18.64
N LEU A 190 10.07 -19.93 -18.01
CA LEU A 190 11.14 -20.01 -17.02
C LEU A 190 10.62 -19.42 -15.70
N VAL A 191 10.79 -20.17 -14.63
CA VAL A 191 10.57 -19.65 -13.27
C VAL A 191 11.92 -19.52 -12.60
N MET A 192 12.20 -18.34 -12.09
CA MET A 192 13.49 -17.99 -11.47
C MET A 192 13.26 -17.45 -10.07
N VAL A 193 14.21 -17.64 -9.19
CA VAL A 193 14.31 -16.91 -7.93
C VAL A 193 15.60 -16.10 -7.96
N GLU A 194 15.48 -14.82 -7.71
CA GLU A 194 16.55 -13.86 -7.89
C GLU A 194 16.66 -12.92 -6.68
N SER A 195 17.88 -12.46 -6.43
CA SER A 195 18.17 -11.36 -5.47
C SER A 195 19.23 -10.43 -6.08
N ASP A 196 20.48 -10.49 -5.65
CA ASP A 196 21.67 -9.93 -6.31
C ASP A 196 22.29 -10.92 -7.31
N ARG A 197 21.79 -12.14 -7.33
CA ARG A 197 22.16 -13.23 -8.22
C ARG A 197 20.95 -14.15 -8.44
N MET A 198 21.07 -15.05 -9.39
CA MET A 198 20.12 -16.13 -9.59
C MET A 198 20.30 -17.20 -8.49
N LEU A 199 19.22 -17.48 -7.76
CA LEU A 199 19.20 -18.48 -6.69
C LEU A 199 18.56 -19.79 -7.12
N PHE A 200 17.65 -19.74 -8.12
CA PHE A 200 16.96 -20.89 -8.67
C PHE A 200 16.49 -20.60 -10.09
N VAL A 201 16.47 -21.61 -10.93
CA VAL A 201 15.87 -21.55 -12.28
C VAL A 201 15.30 -22.88 -12.67
N GLN A 202 14.11 -22.88 -13.25
CA GLN A 202 13.43 -24.06 -13.78
C GLN A 202 12.67 -23.71 -15.05
N ALA A 203 12.86 -24.52 -16.10
CA ALA A 203 12.03 -24.48 -17.29
C ALA A 203 10.73 -25.27 -17.04
N VAL A 204 9.60 -24.73 -17.45
CA VAL A 204 8.28 -25.32 -17.22
C VAL A 204 7.36 -25.13 -18.42
N ASP A 205 6.45 -26.06 -18.61
CA ASP A 205 5.31 -25.87 -19.50
C ASP A 205 4.19 -25.18 -18.71
N VAL A 206 3.86 -23.95 -19.12
CA VAL A 206 2.95 -23.08 -18.34
C VAL A 206 1.59 -23.03 -18.99
N LYS A 207 0.57 -23.25 -18.18
CA LYS A 207 -0.85 -23.03 -18.47
C LYS A 207 -1.50 -22.34 -17.25
N PRO A 208 -2.69 -21.75 -17.37
CA PRO A 208 -3.38 -21.17 -16.22
C PRO A 208 -3.51 -22.15 -15.06
N GLY A 209 -3.03 -21.74 -13.85
CA GLY A 209 -3.03 -22.58 -12.66
C GLY A 209 -1.83 -23.53 -12.51
N THR A 210 -0.80 -23.41 -13.37
CA THR A 210 0.46 -24.18 -13.16
C THR A 210 1.08 -23.79 -11.84
N VAL A 211 1.40 -24.80 -11.02
CA VAL A 211 2.10 -24.64 -9.73
C VAL A 211 3.52 -25.13 -9.87
N VAL A 212 4.47 -24.29 -9.43
CA VAL A 212 5.89 -24.65 -9.38
C VAL A 212 6.30 -24.70 -7.92
N GLU A 213 6.87 -25.83 -7.51
CA GLU A 213 7.38 -26.04 -6.16
C GLU A 213 8.88 -25.74 -6.12
N ILE A 214 9.27 -24.84 -5.22
CA ILE A 214 10.63 -24.32 -5.15
C ILE A 214 11.15 -24.48 -3.73
N PRO A 215 12.27 -25.19 -3.52
CA PRO A 215 12.85 -25.35 -2.19
C PRO A 215 13.45 -24.03 -1.70
N VAL A 216 13.04 -23.57 -0.53
CA VAL A 216 13.58 -22.38 0.10
C VAL A 216 14.88 -22.70 0.83
N THR A 217 15.97 -22.07 0.42
CA THR A 217 17.31 -22.31 0.99
C THR A 217 17.71 -21.20 1.98
N LYS A 218 18.82 -21.39 2.70
CA LYS A 218 19.39 -20.39 3.61
C LYS A 218 19.83 -19.11 2.88
N ASP A 219 20.19 -19.23 1.59
CA ASP A 219 20.61 -18.08 0.76
C ASP A 219 19.47 -17.07 0.54
N TRP A 220 18.22 -17.47 0.83
CA TRP A 220 17.05 -16.60 0.74
C TRP A 220 16.83 -15.75 2.00
N GLU A 221 17.64 -15.88 3.02
CA GLU A 221 17.54 -15.05 4.24
C GLU A 221 17.92 -13.59 4.00
N ARG A 222 17.30 -13.00 2.99
CA ARG A 222 17.51 -11.65 2.47
C ARG A 222 16.19 -10.89 2.36
N HIS A 223 16.21 -9.63 1.96
CA HIS A 223 15.03 -8.77 1.83
C HIS A 223 14.68 -8.45 0.37
N ASP A 224 15.51 -8.87 -0.55
CA ASP A 224 15.50 -8.59 -1.98
C ASP A 224 15.31 -9.87 -2.82
N VAL A 225 14.67 -10.89 -2.26
CA VAL A 225 14.39 -12.15 -2.97
C VAL A 225 13.06 -12.03 -3.69
N TYR A 226 13.06 -12.40 -4.96
CA TYR A 226 11.88 -12.34 -5.83
C TYR A 226 11.75 -13.63 -6.64
N VAL A 227 10.51 -14.06 -6.85
CA VAL A 227 10.18 -15.04 -7.88
C VAL A 227 9.83 -14.28 -9.14
N THR A 228 10.46 -14.62 -10.24
CA THR A 228 10.19 -14.10 -11.59
C THR A 228 9.72 -15.24 -12.48
N ALA A 229 8.63 -15.03 -13.20
CA ALA A 229 8.13 -15.96 -14.20
C ALA A 229 8.13 -15.31 -15.57
N LEU A 230 8.75 -15.96 -16.55
CA LEU A 230 8.70 -15.61 -17.97
C LEU A 230 7.89 -16.68 -18.69
N VAL A 231 6.94 -16.29 -19.52
CA VAL A 231 6.17 -17.21 -20.36
C VAL A 231 6.23 -16.75 -21.80
N PHE A 232 6.57 -17.66 -22.68
CA PHE A 232 6.76 -17.42 -24.10
C PHE A 232 5.67 -18.13 -24.91
N ARG A 233 5.05 -17.41 -25.82
CA ARG A 233 4.14 -17.95 -26.80
C ARG A 233 4.91 -18.37 -28.06
N GLY A 234 4.56 -19.51 -28.65
CA GLY A 234 5.11 -19.92 -29.96
C GLY A 234 4.75 -18.90 -31.03
N GLY A 235 5.70 -18.60 -31.91
CA GLY A 235 5.50 -17.70 -33.04
C GLY A 235 4.50 -18.27 -34.05
N SER A 236 3.34 -17.62 -34.22
CA SER A 236 2.47 -17.82 -35.38
C SER A 236 2.26 -16.48 -36.08
N ALA A 237 2.22 -16.51 -37.41
CA ALA A 237 2.07 -15.31 -38.24
C ALA A 237 0.81 -14.48 -37.95
N THR A 238 -0.21 -15.09 -37.34
CA THR A 238 -1.51 -14.47 -37.01
C THR A 238 -1.53 -13.72 -35.68
N SER A 239 -0.48 -13.78 -34.87
CA SER A 239 -0.49 -13.25 -33.50
C SER A 239 0.47 -12.08 -33.25
N LYS A 240 0.75 -11.27 -34.29
CA LYS A 240 1.64 -10.09 -34.17
C LYS A 240 1.00 -8.88 -33.47
N ILE A 241 -0.22 -9.03 -32.95
CA ILE A 241 -1.00 -7.90 -32.36
C ILE A 241 -0.72 -7.73 -30.85
N THR A 242 -0.11 -8.72 -30.21
CA THR A 242 0.17 -8.69 -28.76
C THR A 242 1.57 -9.22 -28.46
N PRO A 243 2.19 -8.83 -27.34
CA PRO A 243 3.51 -9.33 -26.93
C PRO A 243 3.56 -10.85 -26.89
N ALA A 244 4.62 -11.43 -27.47
CA ALA A 244 4.85 -12.88 -27.49
C ALA A 244 5.36 -13.40 -26.13
N ARG A 245 5.69 -12.50 -25.23
CA ARG A 245 6.23 -12.75 -23.93
C ARG A 245 5.40 -12.10 -22.83
N ALA A 246 5.20 -12.82 -21.72
CA ALA A 246 4.59 -12.29 -20.51
C ALA A 246 5.54 -12.49 -19.30
N VAL A 247 5.55 -11.52 -18.40
CA VAL A 247 6.44 -11.49 -17.22
C VAL A 247 5.61 -11.32 -15.96
N GLY A 248 5.91 -12.11 -14.92
CA GLY A 248 5.39 -11.95 -13.58
C GLY A 248 6.53 -11.83 -12.57
N VAL A 249 6.36 -10.98 -11.56
CA VAL A 249 7.33 -10.82 -10.46
C VAL A 249 6.58 -10.77 -9.15
N ALA A 250 7.06 -11.52 -8.17
CA ALA A 250 6.52 -11.51 -6.80
C ALA A 250 7.67 -11.47 -5.78
N TRP A 251 7.56 -10.56 -4.82
CA TRP A 251 8.48 -10.54 -3.69
C TRP A 251 8.24 -11.74 -2.76
N VAL A 252 9.31 -12.36 -2.27
CA VAL A 252 9.27 -13.48 -1.32
C VAL A 252 9.47 -12.94 0.10
N PRO A 253 8.43 -12.84 0.91
CA PRO A 253 8.57 -12.41 2.29
C PRO A 253 9.18 -13.55 3.14
N MET A 254 10.33 -13.29 3.76
CA MET A 254 10.95 -14.24 4.69
C MET A 254 10.47 -13.98 6.12
N ASP A 255 10.23 -15.05 6.88
CA ASP A 255 9.84 -14.95 8.30
C ASP A 255 11.00 -14.38 9.13
N ARG A 256 10.72 -13.31 9.86
CA ARG A 256 11.69 -12.59 10.69
C ARG A 256 11.29 -12.54 12.17
N ARG A 257 10.38 -13.42 12.62
CA ARG A 257 9.91 -13.41 14.02
C ARG A 257 11.04 -13.64 15.02
N ASP A 258 11.98 -14.48 14.69
CA ASP A 258 13.19 -14.79 15.50
C ASP A 258 14.21 -13.64 15.54
N ARG A 259 14.10 -12.69 14.62
CA ARG A 259 14.92 -11.48 14.58
C ARG A 259 14.27 -10.26 15.25
N ARG A 260 13.06 -10.42 15.77
CA ARG A 260 12.36 -9.37 16.51
C ARG A 260 12.63 -9.51 18.00
N VAL A 261 12.91 -8.37 18.61
CA VAL A 261 13.14 -8.27 20.07
C VAL A 261 12.03 -7.46 20.70
N ALA A 262 11.43 -8.00 21.75
CA ALA A 262 10.51 -7.23 22.56
C ALA A 262 11.31 -6.23 23.43
N VAL A 263 10.99 -4.94 23.30
CA VAL A 263 11.64 -3.86 24.05
C VAL A 263 10.70 -3.33 25.11
N GLY A 264 11.15 -3.35 26.36
CA GLY A 264 10.54 -2.63 27.45
C GLY A 264 11.13 -1.23 27.53
N LEU A 265 10.29 -0.22 27.67
CA LEU A 265 10.69 1.18 27.86
C LEU A 265 9.98 1.74 29.09
N SER A 266 10.75 2.17 30.06
CA SER A 266 10.22 2.80 31.28
C SER A 266 10.73 4.24 31.37
N VAL A 267 9.80 5.16 31.48
CA VAL A 267 10.01 6.59 31.61
C VAL A 267 8.95 7.18 32.55
N LYS A 268 9.29 8.18 33.33
CA LYS A 268 8.31 8.89 34.16
C LYS A 268 7.27 9.58 33.30
N LYS A 269 5.99 9.45 33.65
CA LYS A 269 4.89 10.09 32.90
C LYS A 269 4.97 11.62 32.88
N GLN A 270 5.60 12.20 33.91
CA GLN A 270 5.79 13.64 34.01
C GLN A 270 7.16 13.94 34.65
N VAL A 271 7.84 14.94 34.12
CA VAL A 271 9.11 15.49 34.63
C VAL A 271 9.07 17.02 34.64
N ARG A 272 9.97 17.63 35.39
CA ARG A 272 10.16 19.09 35.36
C ARG A 272 11.17 19.47 34.27
N PRO A 273 11.05 20.69 33.69
CA PRO A 273 12.14 21.26 32.90
C PRO A 273 13.47 21.28 33.64
N GLU A 274 14.57 21.39 32.91
CA GLU A 274 15.94 21.49 33.42
C GLU A 274 16.37 20.33 34.34
N GLN A 275 15.69 19.18 34.20
CA GLN A 275 16.04 17.97 34.96
C GLN A 275 16.36 16.80 34.01
N PRO A 276 17.24 15.89 34.42
CA PRO A 276 17.54 14.70 33.62
C PRO A 276 16.33 13.77 33.60
N LEU A 277 15.89 13.46 32.38
CA LEU A 277 14.90 12.43 32.11
C LEU A 277 15.60 11.06 32.17
N GLN A 278 15.29 10.29 33.19
CA GLN A 278 15.80 8.94 33.35
C GLN A 278 14.96 7.97 32.51
N VAL A 279 15.62 7.25 31.62
CA VAL A 279 15.01 6.26 30.72
C VAL A 279 15.62 4.90 30.95
N THR A 280 14.79 3.90 31.24
CA THR A 280 15.26 2.51 31.36
C THR A 280 14.76 1.72 30.16
N VAL A 281 15.67 1.09 29.45
CA VAL A 281 15.41 0.23 28.31
C VAL A 281 15.68 -1.21 28.72
N SER A 282 14.80 -2.15 28.41
CA SER A 282 14.98 -3.57 28.69
C SER A 282 14.70 -4.45 27.47
N ALA A 283 15.57 -5.41 27.22
CA ALA A 283 15.46 -6.41 26.18
C ALA A 283 16.00 -7.77 26.67
N PRO A 284 15.26 -8.48 27.56
CA PRO A 284 15.75 -9.71 28.20
C PRO A 284 16.18 -10.80 27.22
N GLN A 285 15.60 -10.82 26.03
CA GLN A 285 15.97 -11.77 24.96
C GLN A 285 17.42 -11.59 24.46
N LEU A 286 18.02 -10.46 24.76
CA LEU A 286 19.42 -10.12 24.43
C LEU A 286 20.36 -10.21 25.62
N ALA A 287 19.90 -10.73 26.77
CA ALA A 287 20.73 -10.95 27.93
C ALA A 287 21.96 -11.82 27.58
N GLY A 288 23.15 -11.39 28.03
CA GLY A 288 24.40 -12.07 27.72
C GLY A 288 24.92 -11.94 26.30
N LYS A 289 24.20 -11.23 25.40
CA LYS A 289 24.63 -10.97 24.03
C LYS A 289 25.27 -9.58 23.93
N GLN A 290 26.08 -9.39 22.88
CA GLN A 290 26.54 -8.04 22.54
C GLN A 290 25.38 -7.28 21.87
N ALA A 291 24.79 -6.36 22.61
CA ALA A 291 23.64 -5.60 22.17
C ALA A 291 23.70 -4.15 22.66
N TYR A 292 23.05 -3.27 21.93
CA TYR A 292 23.07 -1.84 22.15
C TYR A 292 21.68 -1.25 22.09
N ALA A 293 21.50 -0.12 22.76
CA ALA A 293 20.31 0.70 22.68
C ALA A 293 20.66 2.14 22.27
N THR A 294 19.79 2.75 21.47
CA THR A 294 19.75 4.20 21.28
C THR A 294 18.44 4.73 21.83
N VAL A 295 18.46 5.91 22.43
CA VAL A 295 17.28 6.56 22.98
C VAL A 295 17.20 7.98 22.46
N SER A 296 16.03 8.38 21.98
CA SER A 296 15.72 9.75 21.58
C SER A 296 14.50 10.27 22.32
N ALA A 297 14.44 11.59 22.56
CA ALA A 297 13.26 12.25 23.09
C ALA A 297 12.99 13.52 22.28
N VAL A 298 11.88 13.55 21.56
CA VAL A 298 11.56 14.60 20.58
C VAL A 298 10.20 15.21 20.90
N ASP A 299 10.10 16.53 20.74
CA ASP A 299 8.85 17.26 20.92
C ASP A 299 7.75 16.74 19.98
N VAL A 300 6.64 16.32 20.58
CA VAL A 300 5.45 15.80 19.86
C VAL A 300 4.87 16.86 18.94
N GLY A 301 4.96 18.16 19.29
CA GLY A 301 4.50 19.24 18.43
C GLY A 301 5.19 19.24 17.07
N ILE A 302 6.51 19.04 17.04
CA ILE A 302 7.30 18.93 15.80
C ILE A 302 6.95 17.67 15.04
N LEU A 303 6.86 16.54 15.73
CA LEU A 303 6.52 15.26 15.12
C LEU A 303 5.15 15.32 14.43
N ASN A 304 4.20 16.06 15.01
CA ASN A 304 2.86 16.25 14.43
C ASN A 304 2.90 17.18 13.19
N ILE A 305 3.65 18.28 13.25
CA ILE A 305 3.81 19.21 12.11
C ILE A 305 4.47 18.52 10.93
N THR A 306 5.52 17.73 11.20
CA THR A 306 6.27 17.00 10.16
C THR A 306 5.62 15.68 9.76
N ARG A 307 4.58 15.24 10.49
CA ARG A 307 3.96 13.91 10.36
C ARG A 307 4.99 12.78 10.44
N PHE A 308 6.02 12.98 11.28
CA PHE A 308 7.09 12.01 11.42
C PHE A 308 6.56 10.75 12.12
N PRO A 309 6.64 9.57 11.47
CA PRO A 309 6.11 8.34 12.03
C PRO A 309 6.91 7.88 13.25
N VAL A 310 6.31 7.02 14.07
CA VAL A 310 7.03 6.30 15.11
C VAL A 310 8.12 5.46 14.45
N PRO A 311 9.39 5.54 14.92
CA PRO A 311 10.45 4.68 14.42
C PRO A 311 10.10 3.20 14.60
N ASP A 312 10.14 2.45 13.51
CA ASP A 312 9.88 1.01 13.48
C ASP A 312 11.09 0.28 12.89
N ALA A 313 11.90 -0.29 13.78
CA ALA A 313 13.09 -1.03 13.40
C ALA A 313 12.78 -2.22 12.48
N THR A 314 11.68 -2.93 12.74
CA THR A 314 11.27 -4.06 11.93
C THR A 314 10.90 -3.64 10.52
N LYS A 315 10.09 -2.60 10.42
CA LYS A 315 9.66 -2.05 9.12
C LYS A 315 10.84 -1.48 8.33
N HIS A 316 11.83 -0.89 9.01
CA HIS A 316 13.01 -0.32 8.35
C HIS A 316 14.01 -1.40 7.89
N PHE A 317 14.42 -2.29 8.79
CA PHE A 317 15.48 -3.28 8.49
C PHE A 317 14.97 -4.49 7.72
N PHE A 318 13.68 -4.85 7.86
CA PHE A 318 13.07 -6.02 7.22
C PHE A 318 12.08 -5.65 6.10
N ALA A 319 12.06 -4.39 5.67
CA ALA A 319 11.27 -3.97 4.52
C ALA A 319 11.73 -4.67 3.25
N GLN A 320 10.80 -4.81 2.32
CA GLN A 320 11.10 -5.19 0.95
C GLN A 320 12.19 -4.29 0.38
N ARG A 321 13.22 -4.89 -0.22
CA ARG A 321 14.27 -4.20 -0.95
C ARG A 321 14.06 -4.40 -2.44
N ARG A 322 14.55 -3.46 -3.23
CA ARG A 322 14.53 -3.55 -4.70
C ARG A 322 15.27 -4.81 -5.13
N LEU A 323 14.77 -5.46 -6.19
CA LEU A 323 15.48 -6.53 -6.88
C LEU A 323 16.85 -6.01 -7.36
N GLY A 324 17.91 -6.73 -7.00
CA GLY A 324 19.32 -6.31 -7.20
C GLY A 324 19.88 -6.66 -8.56
N VAL A 325 19.10 -7.35 -9.42
CA VAL A 325 19.52 -7.72 -10.79
C VAL A 325 18.83 -6.87 -11.83
N ASP A 326 19.54 -6.55 -12.91
CA ASP A 326 18.95 -5.97 -14.12
C ASP A 326 18.65 -7.10 -15.11
N ALA A 327 17.40 -7.22 -15.51
CA ALA A 327 16.99 -8.18 -16.52
C ALA A 327 16.97 -7.51 -17.90
N TYR A 328 17.72 -8.10 -18.85
CA TYR A 328 17.73 -7.69 -20.25
C TYR A 328 17.04 -8.74 -21.09
N ASP A 329 16.08 -8.30 -21.87
CA ASP A 329 15.32 -9.16 -22.74
C ASP A 329 15.72 -8.97 -24.20
N ILE A 330 16.30 -10.02 -24.76
CA ILE A 330 16.66 -10.08 -26.18
C ILE A 330 15.63 -10.88 -27.02
N TYR A 331 14.60 -11.43 -26.36
CA TYR A 331 13.62 -12.30 -27.01
C TYR A 331 12.85 -11.59 -28.14
N GLY A 332 12.49 -10.33 -27.92
CA GLY A 332 11.86 -9.50 -28.94
C GLY A 332 12.72 -9.34 -30.20
N ARG A 333 14.04 -9.29 -30.08
CA ARG A 333 14.97 -9.23 -31.22
C ARG A 333 15.08 -10.56 -31.99
N VAL A 334 14.89 -11.68 -31.29
CA VAL A 334 15.07 -13.01 -31.89
C VAL A 334 13.76 -13.51 -32.51
N ILE A 335 12.62 -13.26 -31.87
CA ILE A 335 11.34 -13.85 -32.25
C ILE A 335 10.38 -12.83 -32.85
N GLU A 336 10.34 -11.59 -32.34
CA GLU A 336 9.37 -10.59 -32.82
C GLU A 336 9.84 -9.84 -34.08
N SER A 337 11.07 -10.02 -34.53
CA SER A 337 11.61 -9.41 -35.77
C SER A 337 11.36 -7.89 -35.90
N PHE A 338 11.31 -7.16 -34.80
CA PHE A 338 11.21 -5.72 -34.86
C PHE A 338 12.61 -5.11 -34.82
N GLU A 339 12.90 -4.27 -35.80
CA GLU A 339 14.05 -3.37 -35.75
C GLU A 339 13.81 -2.33 -34.65
N GLY A 340 14.32 -2.56 -33.47
CA GLY A 340 14.14 -1.63 -32.38
C GLY A 340 14.91 -2.01 -31.11
N GLY A 341 15.35 -1.00 -30.41
CA GLY A 341 16.28 -1.05 -29.30
C GLY A 341 15.93 -1.99 -28.14
N THR A 342 16.92 -2.25 -27.30
CA THR A 342 16.80 -3.02 -26.07
C THR A 342 15.74 -2.43 -25.14
N ALA A 343 14.61 -3.12 -25.00
CA ALA A 343 13.63 -2.75 -23.99
C ALA A 343 14.21 -3.01 -22.59
N LYS A 344 14.49 -1.95 -21.85
CA LYS A 344 14.85 -2.02 -20.45
C LYS A 344 13.58 -2.28 -19.65
N LEU A 345 13.50 -3.44 -18.99
CA LEU A 345 12.41 -3.73 -18.04
C LEU A 345 12.49 -2.73 -16.87
N ARG A 346 11.63 -1.72 -16.87
CA ARG A 346 11.48 -0.82 -15.74
C ARG A 346 10.52 -1.47 -14.76
N PHE A 347 11.06 -2.02 -13.69
CA PHE A 347 10.27 -2.37 -12.51
C PHE A 347 9.93 -1.06 -11.78
N GLY A 348 8.64 -0.69 -11.78
CA GLY A 348 8.17 0.49 -11.07
C GLY A 348 8.38 0.35 -9.56
N GLY A 349 9.31 1.13 -9.04
CA GLY A 349 9.52 1.31 -7.62
C GLY A 349 9.98 2.75 -7.38
N ASP A 350 9.30 3.44 -6.46
CA ASP A 350 9.66 4.72 -5.86
C ASP A 350 9.52 6.01 -6.70
N MET A 351 8.28 6.37 -7.04
CA MET A 351 7.93 7.80 -7.21
C MET A 351 7.29 8.43 -5.98
N ALA A 352 7.15 7.70 -4.87
CA ALA A 352 6.50 8.22 -3.65
C ALA A 352 7.40 9.10 -2.77
N LEU A 353 8.74 9.09 -2.96
CA LEU A 353 9.67 9.89 -2.15
C LEU A 353 9.88 11.33 -2.65
N ALA A 354 9.51 11.66 -3.89
CA ALA A 354 9.73 12.98 -4.47
C ALA A 354 8.64 14.02 -4.17
N ALA A 355 7.55 13.61 -3.51
CA ALA A 355 6.37 14.46 -3.26
C ALA A 355 6.22 14.91 -1.80
N LEU A 356 7.30 14.98 -1.01
CA LEU A 356 7.23 15.57 0.32
C LEU A 356 7.16 17.12 0.19
N PRO A 357 6.11 17.77 0.72
CA PRO A 357 6.05 19.21 0.72
C PRO A 357 7.22 19.78 1.54
N GLN A 358 8.04 20.62 0.92
CA GLN A 358 9.04 21.38 1.66
C GLN A 358 8.32 22.35 2.60
N ALA A 359 8.40 22.10 3.89
CA ALA A 359 7.84 22.98 4.90
C ALA A 359 8.57 24.32 4.89
N ARG A 360 7.83 25.40 4.64
CA ARG A 360 8.34 26.77 4.86
C ARG A 360 8.66 26.96 6.34
N ARG A 361 9.87 27.43 6.64
CA ARG A 361 10.32 27.73 8.01
C ARG A 361 9.33 28.68 8.68
N PRO A 362 8.80 28.33 9.87
CA PRO A 362 7.98 29.27 10.65
C PRO A 362 8.88 30.40 11.19
N THR A 363 8.37 31.62 11.20
CA THR A 363 9.04 32.85 11.66
C THR A 363 9.04 33.04 13.17
N ALA A 364 8.49 32.12 13.93
CA ALA A 364 8.57 32.13 15.40
C ALA A 364 9.74 31.24 15.88
N ARG A 365 10.55 31.75 16.82
CA ARG A 365 11.51 30.92 17.56
C ARG A 365 10.75 29.90 18.42
N VAL A 366 10.33 28.81 17.82
CA VAL A 366 9.88 27.65 18.56
C VAL A 366 11.15 26.93 19.00
N GLN A 367 11.39 26.84 20.29
CA GLN A 367 12.49 26.08 20.84
C GLN A 367 12.14 24.60 20.64
N THR A 368 12.77 23.98 19.68
CA THR A 368 12.57 22.57 19.36
C THR A 368 13.44 21.73 20.27
N VAL A 369 12.87 20.69 20.88
CA VAL A 369 13.61 19.75 21.70
C VAL A 369 13.80 18.46 20.92
N ASP A 370 15.07 18.13 20.72
CA ASP A 370 15.53 16.89 20.10
C ASP A 370 16.74 16.39 20.88
N LEU A 371 16.51 15.37 21.72
CA LEU A 371 17.51 14.78 22.59
C LEU A 371 17.85 13.38 22.10
N PHE A 372 19.13 13.05 22.11
CA PHE A 372 19.62 11.75 21.67
C PHE A 372 20.73 11.24 22.58
N ALA A 373 20.72 9.94 22.87
CA ALA A 373 21.80 9.25 23.53
C ALA A 373 22.00 7.84 22.94
N GLY A 374 23.25 7.45 22.79
CA GLY A 374 23.62 6.13 22.29
C GLY A 374 24.67 6.15 21.18
N PRO A 375 25.15 4.96 20.79
CA PRO A 375 24.75 3.64 21.30
C PRO A 375 25.23 3.35 22.74
N VAL A 376 24.32 2.86 23.57
CA VAL A 376 24.62 2.43 24.94
C VAL A 376 24.58 0.91 24.99
N LYS A 377 25.62 0.26 25.49
CA LYS A 377 25.70 -1.19 25.63
C LYS A 377 24.70 -1.69 26.67
N LEU A 378 23.97 -2.76 26.38
CA LEU A 378 23.12 -3.44 27.36
C LEU A 378 24.00 -4.19 28.39
N ASP A 379 23.53 -4.24 29.62
CA ASP A 379 24.14 -5.04 30.68
C ASP A 379 23.93 -6.55 30.49
N ALA A 380 24.48 -7.36 31.39
CA ALA A 380 24.35 -8.83 31.33
C ALA A 380 22.89 -9.32 31.44
N LYS A 381 21.97 -8.48 31.94
CA LYS A 381 20.54 -8.80 32.05
C LYS A 381 19.73 -8.26 30.87
N GLY A 382 20.37 -7.60 29.92
CA GLY A 382 19.71 -7.00 28.75
C GLY A 382 19.07 -5.63 29.04
N ASN A 383 19.59 -4.86 30.01
CA ASN A 383 19.07 -3.55 30.35
C ASN A 383 20.09 -2.44 30.04
N ALA A 384 19.58 -1.25 29.81
CA ALA A 384 20.38 -0.01 29.78
C ALA A 384 19.63 1.12 30.50
N GLN A 385 20.39 2.00 31.15
CA GLN A 385 19.88 3.24 31.72
C GLN A 385 20.49 4.41 31.00
N VAL A 386 19.65 5.36 30.64
CA VAL A 386 20.04 6.57 29.89
C VAL A 386 19.43 7.78 30.56
N ALA A 387 20.22 8.82 30.73
CA ALA A 387 19.78 10.12 31.20
C ALA A 387 19.84 11.12 30.05
N LEU A 388 18.71 11.78 29.75
CA LEU A 388 18.60 12.84 28.76
C LEU A 388 18.37 14.17 29.48
N ASN A 389 19.21 15.16 29.25
CA ASN A 389 19.08 16.46 29.90
C ASN A 389 17.99 17.28 29.19
N VAL A 390 16.83 17.37 29.80
CA VAL A 390 15.70 18.16 29.27
C VAL A 390 16.00 19.64 29.48
N PRO A 391 15.96 20.48 28.43
CA PRO A 391 16.15 21.93 28.58
C PRO A 391 14.93 22.60 29.23
N ASP A 392 14.95 23.93 29.32
CA ASP A 392 13.76 24.71 29.69
C ASP A 392 12.72 24.58 28.59
N PHE A 393 11.82 23.63 28.77
CA PHE A 393 10.79 23.23 27.79
C PHE A 393 9.51 22.84 28.52
N ASN A 394 8.37 23.23 27.98
CA ASN A 394 7.06 22.80 28.45
C ASN A 394 6.30 22.18 27.26
N GLY A 395 5.96 20.91 27.37
CA GLY A 395 5.27 20.17 26.31
C GLY A 395 5.34 18.66 26.49
N THR A 396 5.03 17.91 25.48
CA THR A 396 5.12 16.45 25.49
C THR A 396 6.28 15.97 24.64
N LEU A 397 7.12 15.14 25.21
CA LEU A 397 8.21 14.47 24.50
C LEU A 397 7.81 13.03 24.18
N ARG A 398 7.99 12.60 22.93
CA ARG A 398 8.00 11.19 22.55
C ARG A 398 9.40 10.65 22.80
N VAL A 399 9.49 9.69 23.70
CA VAL A 399 10.72 8.95 23.99
C VAL A 399 10.68 7.66 23.19
N SER A 400 11.65 7.47 22.31
CA SER A 400 11.77 6.28 21.48
C SER A 400 13.07 5.56 21.78
N ALA A 401 13.01 4.25 22.01
CA ALA A 401 14.16 3.39 22.15
C ALA A 401 14.25 2.39 21.01
N LEU A 402 15.42 2.29 20.40
CA LEU A 402 15.78 1.25 19.44
C LEU A 402 16.84 0.36 20.09
N VAL A 403 16.60 -0.94 20.10
CA VAL A 403 17.54 -1.96 20.60
C VAL A 403 17.97 -2.86 19.46
N TYR A 404 19.25 -3.18 19.39
CA TYR A 404 19.79 -4.01 18.32
C TYR A 404 20.98 -4.86 18.78
N SER A 405 21.13 -6.00 18.11
CA SER A 405 22.33 -6.85 18.12
C SER A 405 22.74 -7.11 16.67
N ASP A 406 23.63 -8.04 16.40
CA ASP A 406 24.09 -8.36 15.03
C ASP A 406 22.96 -8.70 14.07
N SER A 407 21.89 -9.33 14.54
CA SER A 407 20.80 -9.83 13.68
C SER A 407 19.39 -9.60 14.20
N GLN A 408 19.25 -9.02 15.39
CA GLN A 408 17.98 -8.86 16.07
C GLN A 408 17.72 -7.38 16.37
N TYR A 409 16.47 -6.93 16.16
CA TYR A 409 16.09 -5.53 16.31
C TYR A 409 14.74 -5.43 17.01
N GLY A 410 14.58 -4.37 17.77
CA GLY A 410 13.30 -4.03 18.39
C GLY A 410 13.24 -2.55 18.72
N ASN A 411 12.05 -2.04 18.86
CA ASN A 411 11.82 -0.66 19.26
C ASN A 411 10.59 -0.54 20.15
N ARG A 412 10.56 0.53 20.92
CA ARG A 412 9.44 0.93 21.75
C ARG A 412 9.42 2.42 21.90
N ASP A 413 8.25 3.00 22.00
CA ASP A 413 8.03 4.42 22.29
C ASP A 413 7.12 4.61 23.50
N ALA A 414 7.26 5.74 24.16
CA ALA A 414 6.44 6.20 25.26
C ALA A 414 6.42 7.74 25.27
N GLU A 415 5.41 8.32 25.89
CA GLU A 415 5.33 9.77 26.04
C GLU A 415 5.59 10.19 27.48
N THR A 416 6.22 11.35 27.62
CA THR A 416 6.42 12.02 28.91
C THR A 416 6.04 13.49 28.78
N VAL A 417 5.35 14.01 29.78
CA VAL A 417 4.97 15.42 29.84
C VAL A 417 6.06 16.17 30.63
N VAL A 418 6.60 17.21 30.02
CA VAL A 418 7.49 18.15 30.69
C VAL A 418 6.68 19.36 31.09
N ARG A 419 6.59 19.63 32.39
CA ARG A 419 5.77 20.71 32.90
C ARG A 419 6.43 21.35 34.15
N ALA A 420 6.58 22.67 34.13
CA ALA A 420 6.90 23.45 35.32
C ALA A 420 5.68 23.46 36.26
N PRO A 421 5.88 23.45 37.59
CA PRO A 421 4.79 23.73 38.50
C PRO A 421 4.31 25.17 38.29
N ILE A 422 3.03 25.35 38.25
CA ILE A 422 2.43 26.69 38.29
C ILE A 422 2.62 27.20 39.73
N VAL A 423 3.37 28.27 39.89
CA VAL A 423 3.51 28.96 41.18
C VAL A 423 2.41 29.98 41.30
#